data_892296f45f8c38fefb834037d60c4efe
#
_entry.id   892296f45f8c38fefb834037d60c4efe
#
_cell.length_a   1.000
_cell.length_b   1.000
_cell.length_c   1.000
_cell.angle_alpha   90.00
_cell.angle_beta   90.00
_cell.angle_gamma   90.00
#
_symmetry.space_group_name_H-M   'P 1'
#
loop_
_entity.id
_entity.type
_entity.pdbx_description
1 polymer ?
#
loop_
_entity_poly.entity_id
_entity_poly.type
_entity_poly.pdbx_seq_one_letter_code
_entity_poly.pdbx_strand_id
1 'polypeptide(L)'
;MEQVLVVIEGLTLLVACVAFGLAYKEYHSQKQTDYHKLFSQLNRRYEKNESMQAVVKYLRDKEPEGEQISLYQLEVFLRFFEELGLYMETNSLETDDVDKFFGYYLRQLYTTAKGKELLQRLGAEEKDLTLLQVIKKKLNIH
;
A
#
# COMPACT_ATOMS: atom_id res chain seq x y z
N MET A 1 -55.64 -21.08 10.28
CA MET A 1 -54.66 -21.11 9.19
C MET A 1 -53.80 -19.82 9.12
N GLU A 2 -54.39 -18.65 9.23
CA GLU A 2 -53.63 -17.37 9.18
C GLU A 2 -52.53 -17.24 10.23
N GLN A 3 -52.79 -17.65 11.47
CA GLN A 3 -51.80 -17.56 12.56
C GLN A 3 -50.57 -18.44 12.32
N VAL A 4 -50.76 -19.60 11.69
CA VAL A 4 -49.62 -20.49 11.33
C VAL A 4 -48.77 -19.88 10.25
N LEU A 5 -49.36 -19.20 9.29
CA LEU A 5 -48.68 -18.52 8.19
C LEU A 5 -47.79 -17.38 8.71
N VAL A 6 -48.34 -16.56 9.62
CA VAL A 6 -47.57 -15.44 10.24
C VAL A 6 -46.40 -15.95 11.08
N VAL A 7 -46.54 -17.09 11.76
CA VAL A 7 -45.41 -17.69 12.52
C VAL A 7 -44.34 -18.21 11.60
N ILE A 8 -44.70 -18.84 10.48
CA ILE A 8 -43.72 -19.33 9.47
C ILE A 8 -42.99 -18.17 8.84
N GLU A 9 -43.69 -17.09 8.45
CA GLU A 9 -43.07 -15.89 7.88
C GLU A 9 -42.10 -15.22 8.87
N GLY A 10 -42.51 -15.11 10.14
CA GLY A 10 -41.65 -14.57 11.20
C GLY A 10 -40.39 -15.41 11.44
N LEU A 11 -40.51 -16.74 11.45
CA LEU A 11 -39.38 -17.65 11.57
C LEU A 11 -38.43 -17.56 10.34
N THR A 12 -38.97 -17.47 9.14
CA THR A 12 -38.19 -17.35 7.92
C THR A 12 -37.39 -16.04 7.90
N LEU A 13 -37.99 -14.93 8.31
CA LEU A 13 -37.32 -13.64 8.42
C LEU A 13 -36.20 -13.68 9.46
N LEU A 14 -36.41 -14.31 10.58
CA LEU A 14 -35.42 -14.43 11.65
C LEU A 14 -34.21 -15.26 11.21
N VAL A 15 -34.42 -16.38 10.51
CA VAL A 15 -33.38 -17.21 9.94
C VAL A 15 -32.60 -16.43 8.88
N ALA A 16 -33.27 -15.66 8.02
CA ALA A 16 -32.63 -14.82 7.01
C ALA A 16 -31.74 -13.73 7.65
N CYS A 17 -32.20 -13.07 8.70
CA CYS A 17 -31.41 -12.07 9.44
C CYS A 17 -30.16 -12.68 10.09
N VAL A 18 -30.29 -13.85 10.71
CA VAL A 18 -29.13 -14.55 11.30
C VAL A 18 -28.14 -14.98 10.23
N ALA A 19 -28.61 -15.56 9.12
CA ALA A 19 -27.75 -15.95 8.01
C ALA A 19 -27.01 -14.76 7.41
N PHE A 20 -27.70 -13.62 7.22
CA PHE A 20 -27.09 -12.38 6.74
C PHE A 20 -26.04 -11.84 7.72
N GLY A 21 -26.32 -11.85 9.02
CA GLY A 21 -25.38 -11.43 10.05
C GLY A 21 -24.10 -12.28 10.08
N LEU A 22 -24.25 -13.61 9.94
CA LEU A 22 -23.12 -14.52 9.87
C LEU A 22 -22.28 -14.30 8.58
N ALA A 23 -22.95 -14.19 7.44
CA ALA A 23 -22.27 -13.91 6.16
C ALA A 23 -21.53 -12.56 6.18
N TYR A 24 -22.13 -11.53 6.76
CA TYR A 24 -21.49 -10.23 6.93
C TYR A 24 -20.25 -10.31 7.83
N LYS A 25 -20.35 -11.01 8.96
CA LYS A 25 -19.21 -11.21 9.88
C LYS A 25 -18.07 -11.96 9.20
N GLU A 26 -18.39 -13.03 8.46
CA GLU A 26 -17.41 -13.82 7.73
C GLU A 26 -16.72 -13.01 6.64
N TYR A 27 -17.49 -12.26 5.85
CA TYR A 27 -16.96 -11.33 4.84
C TYR A 27 -15.99 -10.30 5.45
N HIS A 28 -16.38 -9.69 6.57
CA HIS A 28 -15.54 -8.70 7.23
C HIS A 28 -14.24 -9.31 7.79
N SER A 29 -14.33 -10.51 8.39
CA SER A 29 -13.17 -11.25 8.89
C SER A 29 -12.21 -11.64 7.76
N GLN A 30 -12.75 -12.11 6.63
CA GLN A 30 -11.95 -12.46 5.47
C GLN A 30 -11.24 -11.25 4.89
N LYS A 31 -11.93 -10.12 4.76
CA LYS A 31 -11.34 -8.87 4.29
C LYS A 31 -10.17 -8.41 5.17
N GLN A 32 -10.30 -8.50 6.49
CA GLN A 32 -9.19 -8.19 7.40
C GLN A 32 -8.00 -9.15 7.23
N THR A 33 -8.28 -10.44 7.09
CA THR A 33 -7.23 -11.45 6.89
C THR A 33 -6.48 -11.20 5.59
N ASP A 34 -7.18 -10.89 4.50
CA ASP A 34 -6.59 -10.59 3.20
C ASP A 34 -5.74 -9.31 3.25
N TYR A 35 -6.22 -8.28 3.97
CA TYR A 35 -5.49 -7.05 4.23
C TYR A 35 -4.16 -7.32 4.94
N HIS A 36 -4.19 -8.03 6.07
CA HIS A 36 -2.98 -8.36 6.83
C HIS A 36 -2.00 -9.20 6.04
N LYS A 37 -2.49 -10.14 5.24
CA LYS A 37 -1.67 -10.97 4.36
C LYS A 37 -0.97 -10.14 3.28
N LEU A 38 -1.71 -9.28 2.60
CA LEU A 38 -1.17 -8.36 1.60
C LEU A 38 -0.11 -7.44 2.21
N PHE A 39 -0.44 -6.79 3.34
CA PHE A 39 0.46 -5.88 4.02
C PHE A 39 1.76 -6.57 4.47
N SER A 40 1.65 -7.77 5.06
CA SER A 40 2.80 -8.57 5.46
C SER A 40 3.70 -8.97 4.28
N GLN A 41 3.11 -9.33 3.13
CA GLN A 41 3.85 -9.65 1.92
C GLN A 41 4.62 -8.44 1.38
N LEU A 42 3.98 -7.27 1.36
CA LEU A 42 4.60 -6.01 0.92
C LEU A 42 5.74 -5.60 1.85
N ASN A 43 5.52 -5.64 3.16
CA ASN A 43 6.55 -5.32 4.13
C ASN A 43 7.76 -6.27 4.01
N ARG A 44 7.51 -7.57 3.91
CA ARG A 44 8.58 -8.57 3.72
C ARG A 44 9.36 -8.33 2.43
N ARG A 45 8.67 -7.96 1.33
CA ARG A 45 9.33 -7.64 0.05
C ARG A 45 10.17 -6.38 0.19
N TYR A 46 9.65 -5.34 0.83
CA TYR A 46 10.37 -4.11 1.09
C TYR A 46 11.66 -4.35 1.88
N GLU A 47 11.58 -5.09 2.97
CA GLU A 47 12.71 -5.38 3.84
C GLU A 47 13.77 -6.31 3.21
N LYS A 48 13.36 -7.25 2.37
CA LYS A 48 14.24 -8.28 1.81
C LYS A 48 14.77 -7.97 0.42
N ASN A 49 14.25 -6.98 -0.28
CA ASN A 49 14.73 -6.63 -1.61
C ASN A 49 16.02 -5.79 -1.52
N GLU A 50 17.12 -6.38 -1.95
CA GLU A 50 18.46 -5.76 -1.89
C GLU A 50 18.53 -4.43 -2.63
N SER A 51 17.88 -4.31 -3.80
CA SER A 51 17.86 -3.08 -4.57
C SER A 51 17.13 -1.95 -3.84
N MET A 52 16.02 -2.28 -3.17
CA MET A 52 15.27 -1.31 -2.37
C MET A 52 16.07 -0.90 -1.13
N GLN A 53 16.68 -1.85 -0.46
CA GLN A 53 17.50 -1.58 0.73
C GLN A 53 18.75 -0.76 0.39
N ALA A 54 19.33 -0.91 -0.79
CA ALA A 54 20.41 -0.06 -1.26
C ALA A 54 19.97 1.41 -1.37
N VAL A 55 18.79 1.69 -1.94
CA VAL A 55 18.24 3.05 -2.02
C VAL A 55 17.95 3.60 -0.63
N VAL A 56 17.32 2.80 0.25
CA VAL A 56 17.04 3.17 1.64
C VAL A 56 18.31 3.54 2.39
N LYS A 57 19.36 2.72 2.29
CA LYS A 57 20.66 2.96 2.90
C LYS A 57 21.28 4.26 2.39
N TYR A 58 21.29 4.46 1.07
CA TYR A 58 21.81 5.68 0.45
C TYR A 58 21.10 6.94 0.94
N LEU A 59 19.78 6.92 1.03
CA LEU A 59 19.00 8.07 1.52
C LEU A 59 19.23 8.34 3.00
N ARG A 60 19.45 7.29 3.81
CA ARG A 60 19.66 7.38 5.26
C ARG A 60 21.06 7.88 5.63
N ASP A 61 22.09 7.41 4.95
CA ASP A 61 23.47 7.67 5.33
C ASP A 61 23.86 9.11 5.00
N LYS A 62 24.49 9.80 5.94
CA LYS A 62 24.89 11.22 5.78
C LYS A 62 26.01 11.40 4.75
N GLU A 63 26.92 10.45 4.69
CA GLU A 63 28.03 10.41 3.72
C GLU A 63 28.07 9.01 3.10
N PRO A 64 27.45 8.80 1.94
CA PRO A 64 27.54 7.53 1.25
C PRO A 64 28.95 7.36 0.67
N GLU A 65 29.77 6.61 1.37
CA GLU A 65 31.09 6.24 0.88
C GLU A 65 30.95 5.36 -0.37
N GLY A 66 31.11 5.95 -1.55
CA GLY A 66 31.39 5.23 -2.79
C GLY A 66 30.27 4.41 -3.43
N GLU A 67 29.15 4.19 -2.79
CA GLU A 67 28.04 3.41 -3.34
C GLU A 67 27.17 4.29 -4.24
N GLN A 68 27.35 4.17 -5.55
CA GLN A 68 26.43 4.78 -6.52
C GLN A 68 25.20 3.89 -6.68
N ILE A 69 24.02 4.46 -6.39
CA ILE A 69 22.74 3.80 -6.71
C ILE A 69 22.61 3.68 -8.23
N SER A 70 22.38 2.46 -8.72
CA SER A 70 22.09 2.22 -10.13
C SER A 70 20.68 2.69 -10.49
N LEU A 71 20.47 3.04 -11.76
CA LEU A 71 19.12 3.39 -12.25
C LEU A 71 18.14 2.24 -12.05
N TYR A 72 18.59 1.00 -12.22
CA TYR A 72 17.78 -0.19 -11.96
C TYR A 72 17.30 -0.28 -10.50
N GLN A 73 18.18 -0.03 -9.53
CA GLN A 73 17.80 -0.05 -8.11
C GLN A 73 16.76 1.03 -7.79
N LEU A 74 16.95 2.22 -8.36
CA LEU A 74 16.01 3.31 -8.20
C LEU A 74 14.65 2.99 -8.86
N GLU A 75 14.66 2.41 -10.04
CA GLU A 75 13.44 1.97 -10.74
C GLU A 75 12.67 0.91 -9.92
N VAL A 76 13.36 -0.10 -9.39
CA VAL A 76 12.74 -1.12 -8.52
C VAL A 76 12.09 -0.47 -7.29
N PHE A 77 12.77 0.50 -6.67
CA PHE A 77 12.25 1.26 -5.55
C PHE A 77 10.97 2.04 -5.92
N LEU A 78 10.99 2.80 -7.01
CA LEU A 78 9.85 3.59 -7.45
C LEU A 78 8.66 2.73 -7.88
N ARG A 79 8.90 1.62 -8.59
CA ARG A 79 7.84 0.67 -8.97
C ARG A 79 7.14 0.04 -7.76
N PHE A 80 7.86 -0.19 -6.68
CA PHE A 80 7.23 -0.65 -5.43
C PHE A 80 6.24 0.40 -4.89
N PHE A 81 6.62 1.69 -4.88
CA PHE A 81 5.72 2.75 -4.45
C PHE A 81 4.55 2.98 -5.44
N GLU A 82 4.78 2.77 -6.72
CA GLU A 82 3.71 2.79 -7.71
C GLU A 82 2.67 1.69 -7.44
N GLU A 83 3.11 0.49 -7.10
CA GLU A 83 2.25 -0.62 -6.70
C GLU A 83 1.48 -0.30 -5.40
N LEU A 84 2.13 0.31 -4.39
CA LEU A 84 1.44 0.80 -3.20
C LEU A 84 0.35 1.83 -3.58
N GLY A 85 0.65 2.73 -4.50
CA GLY A 85 -0.31 3.70 -5.04
C GLY A 85 -1.55 3.03 -5.63
N LEU A 86 -1.38 1.94 -6.38
CA LEU A 86 -2.48 1.14 -6.92
C LEU A 86 -3.34 0.51 -5.81
N TYR A 87 -2.72 -0.08 -4.80
CA TYR A 87 -3.45 -0.66 -3.66
C TYR A 87 -4.20 0.40 -2.85
N MET A 88 -3.66 1.60 -2.71
CA MET A 88 -4.35 2.72 -2.08
C MET A 88 -5.53 3.23 -2.93
N GLU A 89 -5.39 3.27 -4.25
CA GLU A 89 -6.45 3.67 -5.19
C GLU A 89 -7.64 2.71 -5.13
N THR A 90 -7.36 1.41 -5.06
CA THR A 90 -8.38 0.35 -4.97
C THR A 90 -8.91 0.13 -3.54
N ASN A 91 -8.53 0.96 -2.57
CA ASN A 91 -8.85 0.80 -1.15
C ASN A 91 -8.46 -0.58 -0.56
N SER A 92 -7.44 -1.20 -1.13
CA SER A 92 -6.86 -2.45 -0.63
C SER A 92 -5.85 -2.21 0.48
N LEU A 93 -5.29 -1.00 0.57
CA LEU A 93 -4.41 -0.53 1.65
C LEU A 93 -4.88 0.82 2.19
N GLU A 94 -4.76 0.99 3.50
CA GLU A 94 -5.04 2.26 4.17
C GLU A 94 -3.87 3.23 4.03
N THR A 95 -4.18 4.50 3.77
CA THR A 95 -3.18 5.55 3.59
C THR A 95 -2.27 5.70 4.82
N ASP A 96 -2.84 5.63 6.02
CA ASP A 96 -2.11 5.79 7.27
C ASP A 96 -1.09 4.67 7.49
N ASP A 97 -1.43 3.43 7.14
CA ASP A 97 -0.50 2.31 7.24
C ASP A 97 0.63 2.44 6.21
N VAL A 98 0.30 2.79 4.97
CA VAL A 98 1.33 3.03 3.93
C VAL A 98 2.26 4.16 4.35
N ASP A 99 1.74 5.24 4.89
CA ASP A 99 2.54 6.37 5.35
C ASP A 99 3.47 5.98 6.50
N LYS A 100 2.93 5.30 7.49
CA LYS A 100 3.68 4.89 8.69
C LYS A 100 4.85 3.95 8.37
N PHE A 101 4.66 3.00 7.46
CA PHE A 101 5.65 1.95 7.21
C PHE A 101 6.56 2.24 6.02
N PHE A 102 6.08 2.95 5.01
CA PHE A 102 6.80 3.14 3.76
C PHE A 102 7.02 4.62 3.40
N GLY A 103 6.23 5.54 3.96
CA GLY A 103 6.20 6.94 3.53
C GLY A 103 7.49 7.72 3.80
N TYR A 104 8.23 7.36 4.84
CA TYR A 104 9.42 8.11 5.26
C TYR A 104 10.47 8.23 4.14
N TYR A 105 10.89 7.13 3.55
CA TYR A 105 11.94 7.14 2.52
C TYR A 105 11.45 7.68 1.18
N LEU A 106 10.16 7.53 0.87
CA LEU A 106 9.58 8.20 -0.28
C LEU A 106 9.65 9.73 -0.11
N ARG A 107 9.33 10.25 1.07
CA ARG A 107 9.51 11.69 1.35
C ARG A 107 10.98 12.11 1.23
N GLN A 108 11.91 11.34 1.78
CA GLN A 108 13.34 11.62 1.66
C GLN A 108 13.78 11.74 0.20
N LEU A 109 13.27 10.87 -0.68
CA LEU A 109 13.58 10.89 -2.10
C LEU A 109 13.16 12.23 -2.76
N TYR A 110 11.99 12.78 -2.38
CA TYR A 110 11.49 14.02 -2.98
C TYR A 110 11.97 15.30 -2.28
N THR A 111 12.31 15.26 -1.01
CA THR A 111 12.61 16.47 -0.23
C THR A 111 14.09 16.73 -0.03
N THR A 112 14.93 15.70 -0.03
CA THR A 112 16.37 15.86 0.19
C THR A 112 17.14 16.17 -1.11
N ALA A 113 18.30 16.82 -0.97
CA ALA A 113 19.19 17.07 -2.11
C ALA A 113 19.63 15.77 -2.80
N LYS A 114 19.99 14.74 -2.01
CA LYS A 114 20.36 13.40 -2.51
C LYS A 114 19.22 12.73 -3.28
N GLY A 115 18.01 12.78 -2.73
CA GLY A 115 16.84 12.20 -3.39
C GLY A 115 16.53 12.90 -4.71
N LYS A 116 16.60 14.22 -4.75
CA LYS A 116 16.42 15.01 -5.98
C LYS A 116 17.48 14.71 -7.02
N GLU A 117 18.74 14.51 -6.61
CA GLU A 117 19.81 14.09 -7.50
C GLU A 117 19.53 12.72 -8.13
N LEU A 118 19.05 11.74 -7.32
CA LEU A 118 18.65 10.43 -7.84
C LEU A 118 17.52 10.55 -8.87
N LEU A 119 16.50 11.35 -8.59
CA LEU A 119 15.39 11.58 -9.50
C LEU A 119 15.81 12.29 -10.78
N GLN A 120 16.74 13.24 -10.72
CA GLN A 120 17.32 13.89 -11.90
C GLN A 120 18.08 12.90 -12.78
N ARG A 121 18.78 11.93 -12.18
CA ARG A 121 19.49 10.88 -12.93
C ARG A 121 18.52 9.93 -13.66
N LEU A 122 17.32 9.71 -13.12
CA LEU A 122 16.29 8.92 -13.79
C LEU A 122 15.71 9.61 -15.03
N GLY A 123 15.83 10.94 -15.11
CA GLY A 123 15.35 11.76 -16.23
C GLY A 123 13.85 12.05 -16.19
N ALA A 124 13.32 12.49 -17.35
CA ALA A 124 11.91 12.94 -17.47
C ALA A 124 10.86 11.81 -17.39
N GLU A 125 11.27 10.57 -17.21
CA GLU A 125 10.42 9.38 -17.14
C GLU A 125 9.52 9.34 -15.91
N GLU A 126 9.73 10.25 -14.93
CA GLU A 126 8.82 10.40 -13.79
C GLU A 126 7.37 10.71 -14.22
N LYS A 127 7.18 11.27 -15.43
CA LYS A 127 5.86 11.57 -15.98
C LYS A 127 5.05 10.30 -16.32
N ASP A 128 5.74 9.19 -16.56
CA ASP A 128 5.12 7.93 -16.93
C ASP A 128 4.64 7.12 -15.70
N LEU A 129 5.07 7.52 -14.49
CA LEU A 129 4.69 6.87 -13.23
C LEU A 129 3.41 7.49 -12.64
N THR A 130 2.28 7.28 -13.32
CA THR A 130 0.98 7.89 -12.97
C THR A 130 0.54 7.54 -11.54
N LEU A 131 0.75 6.30 -11.11
CA LEU A 131 0.37 5.84 -9.76
C LEU A 131 1.28 6.41 -8.67
N LEU A 132 2.52 6.77 -9.02
CA LEU A 132 3.41 7.46 -8.10
C LEU A 132 2.87 8.86 -7.73
N GLN A 133 2.22 9.54 -8.65
CA GLN A 133 1.54 10.81 -8.37
C GLN A 133 0.36 10.63 -7.41
N VAL A 134 -0.34 9.50 -7.49
CA VAL A 134 -1.42 9.16 -6.54
C VAL A 134 -0.87 9.04 -5.12
N ILE A 135 0.20 8.27 -4.92
CA ILE A 135 0.78 8.10 -3.59
C ILE A 135 1.38 9.42 -3.07
N LYS A 136 2.06 10.21 -3.90
CA LYS A 136 2.56 11.54 -3.55
C LYS A 136 1.43 12.44 -3.02
N LYS A 137 0.33 12.52 -3.75
CA LYS A 137 -0.85 13.31 -3.36
C LYS A 137 -1.45 12.82 -2.05
N LYS A 138 -1.64 11.51 -1.90
CA LYS A 138 -2.23 10.92 -0.69
C LYS A 138 -1.34 11.08 0.54
N LEU A 139 -0.02 11.07 0.39
CA LEU A 139 0.95 11.26 1.47
C LEU A 139 1.38 12.72 1.66
N ASN A 140 0.75 13.68 0.97
CA ASN A 140 1.10 15.12 1.02
C ASN A 140 2.59 15.40 0.74
N ILE A 141 3.18 14.72 -0.22
CA ILE A 141 4.57 14.92 -0.66
C ILE A 141 4.58 15.99 -1.77
N HIS A 142 5.22 17.11 -1.51
CA HIS A 142 5.33 18.27 -2.42
C HIS A 142 6.70 18.35 -3.08
#